data_909802a0df5f9848c07f33a0f6e78492
#
_entry.id   909802a0df5f9848c07f33a0f6e78492
#
_cell.length_a   1.000
_cell.length_b   1.000
_cell.length_c   1.000
_cell.angle_alpha   90.00
_cell.angle_beta   90.00
_cell.angle_gamma   90.00
#
_symmetry.space_group_name_H-M   'P 1'
#
loop_
_entity.id
_entity.type
_entity.pdbx_description
1 polymer ?
#
loop_
_entity_poly.entity_id
_entity_poly.type
_entity_poly.pdbx_seq_one_letter_code
_entity_poly.pdbx_strand_id
1 'polypeptide(L)'
;MRRSVVGAFVGLALGANAFYVAPAALAHDAVISSVPADRQVVQEFPREVVLSFSGDPKENFNTVAVSDSDAQKVLYSHEPTVMGNQVTLPIPDDVNPGPGNYLVGFQITSSDGHSTRGKITFKVADGASADAEGNQTEVQSRDGTAEDSSAVPLWAYGLGGGLIVLIAVVVVVINRKARS
;
A
#
# COMPACT_ATOMS: atom_id res chain seq x y z
N MET A 1 -43.89 -23.53 18.31
CA MET A 1 -43.51 -22.37 17.50
C MET A 1 -42.49 -21.39 18.12
N ARG A 2 -42.37 -21.28 19.44
CA ARG A 2 -41.39 -20.36 20.09
C ARG A 2 -39.90 -20.78 20.03
N ARG A 3 -39.59 -22.06 19.84
CA ARG A 3 -38.20 -22.57 19.79
C ARG A 3 -37.48 -22.26 18.47
N SER A 4 -38.23 -22.18 17.36
CA SER A 4 -37.66 -21.92 16.04
C SER A 4 -37.25 -20.45 15.83
N VAL A 5 -37.92 -19.50 16.52
CA VAL A 5 -37.63 -18.06 16.38
C VAL A 5 -36.31 -17.69 17.05
N VAL A 6 -35.99 -18.31 18.21
CA VAL A 6 -34.72 -18.04 18.93
C VAL A 6 -33.51 -18.54 18.13
N GLY A 7 -33.64 -19.70 17.46
CA GLY A 7 -32.58 -20.22 16.60
C GLY A 7 -32.30 -19.34 15.36
N ALA A 8 -33.36 -18.74 14.80
CA ALA A 8 -33.23 -17.84 13.64
C ALA A 8 -32.53 -16.52 14.00
N PHE A 9 -32.81 -15.95 15.20
CA PHE A 9 -32.15 -14.71 15.64
C PHE A 9 -30.68 -14.94 16.00
N VAL A 10 -30.29 -16.07 16.59
CA VAL A 10 -28.89 -16.40 16.89
C VAL A 10 -28.11 -16.65 15.60
N GLY A 11 -28.69 -17.31 14.61
CA GLY A 11 -28.06 -17.50 13.30
C GLY A 11 -27.86 -16.21 12.53
N LEU A 12 -28.82 -15.28 12.60
CA LEU A 12 -28.73 -13.97 11.96
C LEU A 12 -27.67 -13.08 12.62
N ALA A 13 -27.54 -13.12 13.96
CA ALA A 13 -26.55 -12.35 14.70
C ALA A 13 -25.12 -12.84 14.47
N LEU A 14 -24.91 -14.15 14.31
CA LEU A 14 -23.61 -14.74 13.96
C LEU A 14 -23.21 -14.46 12.51
N GLY A 15 -24.20 -14.48 11.58
CA GLY A 15 -23.97 -14.16 10.17
C GLY A 15 -23.60 -12.67 9.93
N ALA A 16 -24.21 -11.75 10.68
CA ALA A 16 -23.95 -10.33 10.56
C ALA A 16 -22.51 -9.94 10.97
N ASN A 17 -21.88 -10.67 11.89
CA ASN A 17 -20.51 -10.39 12.30
C ASN A 17 -19.44 -10.85 11.29
N ALA A 18 -19.76 -11.80 10.40
CA ALA A 18 -18.82 -12.27 9.38
C ALA A 18 -18.55 -11.20 8.27
N PHE A 19 -19.45 -10.23 8.09
CA PHE A 19 -19.29 -9.17 7.09
C PHE A 19 -18.34 -8.05 7.53
N TYR A 20 -18.02 -7.93 8.83
CA TYR A 20 -17.15 -6.85 9.31
C TYR A 20 -15.65 -7.14 9.21
N VAL A 21 -15.25 -8.35 8.82
CA VAL A 21 -13.84 -8.77 8.75
C VAL A 21 -13.37 -8.99 7.31
N ALA A 22 -14.18 -8.66 6.31
CA ALA A 22 -13.73 -8.75 4.93
C ALA A 22 -12.62 -7.71 4.71
N PRO A 23 -11.39 -8.11 4.32
CA PRO A 23 -10.37 -7.16 3.95
C PRO A 23 -10.90 -6.32 2.79
N ALA A 24 -10.67 -5.00 2.83
CA ALA A 24 -10.97 -4.14 1.70
C ALA A 24 -10.19 -4.67 0.49
N ALA A 25 -10.89 -5.13 -0.54
CA ALA A 25 -10.26 -5.47 -1.80
C ALA A 25 -9.73 -4.16 -2.40
N LEU A 26 -8.40 -4.04 -2.55
CA LEU A 26 -7.79 -2.96 -3.31
C LEU A 26 -8.10 -3.24 -4.79
N ALA A 27 -9.04 -2.50 -5.35
CA ALA A 27 -9.43 -2.64 -6.75
C ALA A 27 -8.48 -1.92 -7.71
N HIS A 28 -7.63 -1.02 -7.20
CA HIS A 28 -6.71 -0.22 -8.01
C HIS A 28 -5.34 -0.90 -8.09
N ASP A 29 -4.72 -0.82 -9.27
CA ASP A 29 -3.38 -1.35 -9.49
C ASP A 29 -2.35 -0.53 -8.70
N ALA A 30 -1.49 -1.23 -7.95
CA ALA A 30 -0.39 -0.63 -7.20
C ALA A 30 0.94 -0.97 -7.86
N VAL A 31 1.93 -0.08 -7.78
CA VAL A 31 3.31 -0.38 -8.17
C VAL A 31 3.88 -1.40 -7.21
N ILE A 32 4.31 -2.55 -7.74
CA ILE A 32 4.94 -3.64 -6.97
C ILE A 32 6.47 -3.65 -7.11
N SER A 33 7.00 -3.08 -8.19
CA SER A 33 8.43 -2.88 -8.40
C SER A 33 8.68 -1.79 -9.43
N SER A 34 9.90 -1.26 -9.44
CA SER A 34 10.31 -0.25 -10.43
C SER A 34 11.80 -0.32 -10.75
N VAL A 35 12.18 0.23 -11.89
CA VAL A 35 13.57 0.47 -12.30
C VAL A 35 13.67 1.93 -12.72
N PRO A 36 14.46 2.76 -12.01
CA PRO A 36 15.12 2.50 -10.73
C PRO A 36 14.14 2.07 -9.63
N ALA A 37 14.59 1.27 -8.65
CA ALA A 37 13.76 0.94 -7.50
C ALA A 37 13.47 2.18 -6.62
N ASP A 38 12.36 2.16 -5.87
CA ASP A 38 12.08 3.29 -4.98
C ASP A 38 13.21 3.47 -3.97
N ARG A 39 13.68 4.72 -3.85
CA ARG A 39 14.82 5.15 -3.02
C ARG A 39 16.18 4.58 -3.43
N GLN A 40 16.28 3.98 -4.60
CA GLN A 40 17.56 3.47 -5.10
C GLN A 40 18.55 4.61 -5.36
N VAL A 41 19.84 4.35 -5.07
CA VAL A 41 20.95 5.17 -5.55
C VAL A 41 21.51 4.52 -6.81
N VAL A 42 21.55 5.25 -7.91
CA VAL A 42 22.11 4.83 -9.19
C VAL A 42 23.35 5.68 -9.52
N GLN A 43 24.28 5.15 -10.32
CA GLN A 43 25.51 5.85 -10.67
C GLN A 43 25.31 6.85 -11.81
N GLU A 44 24.36 6.58 -12.69
CA GLU A 44 24.04 7.39 -13.84
C GLU A 44 22.54 7.64 -13.95
N PHE A 45 22.17 8.74 -14.56
CA PHE A 45 20.77 9.05 -14.82
C PHE A 45 20.17 7.99 -15.75
N PRO A 46 19.03 7.37 -15.40
CA PRO A 46 18.49 6.23 -16.15
C PRO A 46 18.01 6.65 -17.54
N ARG A 47 18.16 5.74 -18.52
CA ARG A 47 17.66 5.92 -19.88
C ARG A 47 16.22 5.48 -20.06
N GLU A 48 15.69 4.81 -19.07
CA GLU A 48 14.27 4.44 -19.02
C GLU A 48 13.82 4.32 -17.56
N VAL A 49 12.54 4.48 -17.38
CA VAL A 49 11.86 4.14 -16.13
C VAL A 49 10.86 3.04 -16.42
N VAL A 50 10.92 1.95 -15.66
CA VAL A 50 9.96 0.84 -15.73
C VAL A 50 9.21 0.75 -14.42
N LEU A 51 7.89 0.75 -14.48
CA LEU A 51 7.00 0.54 -13.34
C LEU A 51 6.23 -0.75 -13.57
N SER A 52 6.32 -1.70 -12.63
CA SER A 52 5.53 -2.94 -12.67
C SER A 52 4.36 -2.83 -11.69
N PHE A 53 3.17 -3.11 -12.17
CA PHE A 53 1.93 -2.98 -11.41
C PHE A 53 1.38 -4.34 -10.96
N SER A 54 0.49 -4.34 -9.98
CA SER A 54 -0.18 -5.53 -9.47
C SER A 54 -1.24 -6.10 -10.43
N GLY A 55 -1.70 -5.32 -11.40
CA GLY A 55 -2.60 -5.71 -12.47
C GLY A 55 -2.11 -5.13 -13.79
N ASP A 56 -2.90 -5.27 -14.86
CA ASP A 56 -2.56 -4.83 -16.21
C ASP A 56 -3.20 -3.45 -16.51
N PRO A 57 -2.46 -2.33 -16.40
CA PRO A 57 -2.99 -1.01 -16.75
C PRO A 57 -3.49 -0.95 -18.20
N LYS A 58 -4.45 -0.08 -18.45
CA LYS A 58 -4.90 0.17 -19.82
C LYS A 58 -3.81 0.88 -20.63
N GLU A 59 -3.81 0.68 -21.93
CA GLU A 59 -2.80 1.28 -22.82
C GLU A 59 -2.93 2.80 -22.94
N ASN A 60 -4.12 3.35 -22.72
CA ASN A 60 -4.42 4.77 -22.99
C ASN A 60 -4.58 5.59 -21.69
N PHE A 61 -4.37 6.90 -21.83
CA PHE A 61 -4.54 7.91 -20.76
C PHE A 61 -3.55 7.74 -19.61
N ASN A 62 -2.33 7.32 -19.92
CA ASN A 62 -1.24 7.20 -18.99
C ASN A 62 -0.26 8.36 -19.16
N THR A 63 0.32 8.81 -18.06
CA THR A 63 1.39 9.81 -18.06
C THR A 63 2.39 9.45 -17.00
N VAL A 64 3.67 9.49 -17.39
CA VAL A 64 4.79 9.36 -16.44
C VAL A 64 5.69 10.58 -16.61
N ALA A 65 6.13 11.13 -15.49
CA ALA A 65 7.00 12.30 -15.48
C ALA A 65 8.19 12.08 -14.54
N VAL A 66 9.37 12.48 -14.99
CA VAL A 66 10.57 12.55 -14.14
C VAL A 66 10.82 14.01 -13.78
N SER A 67 11.02 14.27 -12.50
CA SER A 67 11.23 15.61 -11.95
C SER A 67 12.49 15.64 -11.10
N ASP A 68 13.17 16.76 -11.13
CA ASP A 68 14.18 17.14 -10.15
C ASP A 68 13.46 17.54 -8.85
N SER A 69 13.73 16.80 -7.77
CA SER A 69 13.09 17.04 -6.47
C SER A 69 13.64 18.28 -5.77
N ASP A 70 14.91 18.59 -6.01
CA ASP A 70 15.60 19.71 -5.36
C ASP A 70 15.20 21.04 -6.03
N ALA A 71 15.18 21.05 -7.37
CA ALA A 71 14.74 22.21 -8.14
C ALA A 71 13.22 22.31 -8.29
N GLN A 72 12.46 21.29 -7.89
CA GLN A 72 10.99 21.19 -8.06
C GLN A 72 10.55 21.40 -9.52
N LYS A 73 11.33 20.86 -10.45
CA LYS A 73 11.14 21.06 -11.88
C LYS A 73 10.88 19.73 -12.60
N VAL A 74 9.85 19.69 -13.44
CA VAL A 74 9.66 18.57 -14.37
C VAL A 74 10.74 18.62 -15.44
N LEU A 75 11.51 17.54 -15.56
CA LEU A 75 12.57 17.38 -16.55
C LEU A 75 12.05 16.76 -17.84
N TYR A 76 11.22 15.74 -17.71
CA TYR A 76 10.63 15.03 -18.83
C TYR A 76 9.27 14.45 -18.44
N SER A 77 8.29 14.53 -19.34
CA SER A 77 6.96 13.94 -19.15
C SER A 77 6.43 13.50 -20.50
N HIS A 78 5.99 12.24 -20.57
CA HIS A 78 5.44 11.67 -21.80
C HIS A 78 4.44 10.56 -21.49
N GLU A 79 3.69 10.15 -22.52
CA GLU A 79 2.87 8.94 -22.48
C GLU A 79 3.78 7.71 -22.55
N PRO A 80 3.72 6.79 -21.57
CA PRO A 80 4.55 5.61 -21.53
C PRO A 80 4.02 4.51 -22.45
N THR A 81 4.87 3.52 -22.77
CA THR A 81 4.44 2.27 -23.37
C THR A 81 3.96 1.30 -22.29
N VAL A 82 2.82 0.65 -22.53
CA VAL A 82 2.25 -0.36 -21.64
C VAL A 82 2.36 -1.74 -22.27
N MET A 83 2.93 -2.71 -21.56
CA MET A 83 3.03 -4.11 -21.97
C MET A 83 2.68 -5.03 -20.79
N GLY A 84 1.46 -5.57 -20.78
CA GLY A 84 0.94 -6.31 -19.65
C GLY A 84 0.91 -5.43 -18.41
N ASN A 85 1.54 -5.88 -17.33
CA ASN A 85 1.62 -5.12 -16.08
C ASN A 85 2.79 -4.12 -16.01
N GLN A 86 3.56 -3.96 -17.09
CA GLN A 86 4.70 -3.02 -17.14
C GLN A 86 4.35 -1.74 -17.89
N VAL A 87 4.73 -0.63 -17.30
CA VAL A 87 4.63 0.72 -17.85
C VAL A 87 6.03 1.29 -17.99
N THR A 88 6.48 1.54 -19.21
CA THR A 88 7.85 1.95 -19.55
C THR A 88 7.87 3.34 -20.14
N LEU A 89 8.65 4.24 -19.54
CA LEU A 89 8.97 5.57 -20.07
C LEU A 89 10.42 5.58 -20.56
N PRO A 90 10.69 5.57 -21.87
CA PRO A 90 12.02 5.84 -22.38
C PRO A 90 12.37 7.31 -22.16
N ILE A 91 13.60 7.59 -21.73
CA ILE A 91 14.10 8.94 -21.48
C ILE A 91 15.09 9.31 -22.59
N PRO A 92 14.88 10.42 -23.30
CA PRO A 92 15.78 10.88 -24.34
C PRO A 92 17.19 11.18 -23.81
N ASP A 93 18.20 11.01 -24.67
CA ASP A 93 19.61 11.18 -24.29
C ASP A 93 19.99 12.61 -23.90
N ASP A 94 19.27 13.59 -24.37
CA ASP A 94 19.44 15.00 -24.03
C ASP A 94 18.89 15.35 -22.62
N VAL A 95 18.11 14.45 -22.02
CA VAL A 95 17.66 14.57 -20.63
C VAL A 95 18.68 13.90 -19.73
N ASN A 96 19.69 14.63 -19.30
CA ASN A 96 20.70 14.14 -18.36
C ASN A 96 21.08 15.26 -17.38
N PRO A 97 20.33 15.46 -16.31
CA PRO A 97 20.55 16.55 -15.36
C PRO A 97 21.76 16.32 -14.43
N GLY A 98 22.33 15.11 -14.41
CA GLY A 98 23.48 14.76 -13.56
C GLY A 98 23.10 14.26 -12.18
N PRO A 99 24.02 14.37 -11.18
CA PRO A 99 23.78 13.98 -9.80
C PRO A 99 22.67 14.80 -9.15
N GLY A 100 21.85 14.15 -8.28
CA GLY A 100 20.73 14.83 -7.62
C GLY A 100 19.66 13.87 -7.12
N ASN A 101 18.58 14.43 -6.59
CA ASN A 101 17.42 13.68 -6.12
C ASN A 101 16.27 13.82 -7.11
N TYR A 102 15.70 12.69 -7.51
CA TYR A 102 14.68 12.64 -8.54
C TYR A 102 13.40 11.96 -8.07
N LEU A 103 12.30 12.36 -8.68
CA LEU A 103 10.97 11.81 -8.44
C LEU A 103 10.38 11.38 -9.79
N VAL A 104 9.87 10.16 -9.84
CA VAL A 104 9.03 9.69 -10.93
C VAL A 104 7.59 9.73 -10.46
N GLY A 105 6.82 10.65 -10.99
CA GLY A 105 5.38 10.71 -10.80
C GLY A 105 4.66 9.99 -11.92
N PHE A 106 3.57 9.30 -11.62
CA PHE A 106 2.75 8.64 -12.63
C PHE A 106 1.26 8.82 -12.38
N GLN A 107 0.52 8.85 -13.47
CA GLN A 107 -0.92 8.66 -13.52
C GLN A 107 -1.20 7.60 -14.57
N ILE A 108 -1.85 6.52 -14.18
CA ILE A 108 -2.22 5.44 -15.08
C ILE A 108 -3.72 5.17 -14.99
N THR A 109 -4.27 4.58 -16.04
CA THR A 109 -5.60 3.99 -16.01
C THR A 109 -5.47 2.54 -15.59
N SER A 110 -5.96 2.22 -14.40
CA SER A 110 -5.90 0.90 -13.80
C SER A 110 -6.67 -0.16 -14.61
N SER A 111 -6.45 -1.42 -14.34
CA SER A 111 -7.15 -2.55 -14.97
C SER A 111 -8.67 -2.45 -14.84
N ASP A 112 -9.15 -1.89 -13.73
CA ASP A 112 -10.57 -1.62 -13.46
C ASP A 112 -11.11 -0.35 -14.14
N GLY A 113 -10.26 0.41 -14.85
CA GLY A 113 -10.61 1.62 -15.57
C GLY A 113 -10.56 2.92 -14.75
N HIS A 114 -10.16 2.86 -13.48
CA HIS A 114 -10.00 4.07 -12.66
C HIS A 114 -8.60 4.66 -12.78
N SER A 115 -8.51 5.98 -12.60
CA SER A 115 -7.21 6.67 -12.59
C SER A 115 -6.48 6.42 -11.27
N THR A 116 -5.29 5.84 -11.35
CA THR A 116 -4.37 5.64 -10.23
C THR A 116 -3.18 6.56 -10.36
N ARG A 117 -2.77 7.19 -9.27
CA ARG A 117 -1.62 8.09 -9.19
C ARG A 117 -0.68 7.63 -8.10
N GLY A 118 0.62 7.84 -8.36
CA GLY A 118 1.65 7.55 -7.38
C GLY A 118 2.98 8.16 -7.76
N LYS A 119 3.98 7.84 -6.95
CA LYS A 119 5.36 8.30 -7.16
C LYS A 119 6.34 7.30 -6.59
N ILE A 120 7.54 7.29 -7.17
CA ILE A 120 8.75 6.69 -6.61
C ILE A 120 9.86 7.74 -6.63
N THR A 121 10.91 7.52 -5.87
CA THR A 121 12.08 8.40 -5.81
C THR A 121 13.35 7.62 -6.10
N PHE A 122 14.37 8.29 -6.63
CA PHE A 122 15.71 7.74 -6.77
C PHE A 122 16.74 8.87 -6.66
N LYS A 123 18.00 8.50 -6.43
CA LYS A 123 19.12 9.43 -6.39
C LYS A 123 20.16 9.03 -7.42
N VAL A 124 20.69 10.00 -8.14
CA VAL A 124 21.93 9.82 -8.94
C VAL A 124 23.10 10.26 -8.06
N ALA A 125 24.08 9.35 -7.89
CA ALA A 125 25.24 9.61 -7.05
C ALA A 125 26.15 10.66 -7.66
N ASP A 126 26.76 11.49 -6.81
CA ASP A 126 27.94 12.25 -7.19
C ASP A 126 29.10 11.27 -7.34
N GLY A 127 29.81 11.28 -8.46
CA GLY A 127 30.93 10.35 -8.73
C GLY A 127 32.02 10.30 -7.66
N ALA A 128 32.01 11.22 -6.71
CA ALA A 128 32.90 11.25 -5.55
C ALA A 128 32.40 10.37 -4.37
N SER A 129 31.19 9.83 -4.42
CA SER A 129 30.60 9.06 -3.31
C SER A 129 30.68 7.53 -3.50
N ALA A 130 31.34 7.06 -4.55
CA ALA A 130 31.42 5.63 -4.85
C ALA A 130 32.34 4.82 -3.90
N ASP A 131 33.16 5.49 -3.08
CA ASP A 131 34.17 4.81 -2.23
C ASP A 131 33.82 4.76 -0.73
N ALA A 132 32.60 5.14 -0.31
CA ALA A 132 32.30 5.34 1.11
C ALA A 132 31.28 4.37 1.73
N GLU A 133 30.83 3.32 1.06
CA GLU A 133 29.92 2.37 1.73
C GLU A 133 30.23 0.90 1.41
N GLY A 134 31.49 0.55 1.63
CA GLY A 134 31.97 -0.82 1.76
C GLY A 134 32.68 -0.99 3.07
N ASN A 135 31.99 -0.91 4.22
CA ASN A 135 32.44 -1.64 5.40
C ASN A 135 31.42 -1.66 6.55
N GLN A 136 31.15 -2.91 6.92
CA GLN A 136 30.88 -3.43 8.27
C GLN A 136 29.53 -3.13 8.94
N THR A 137 28.76 -4.18 8.82
CA THR A 137 27.89 -4.70 9.88
C THR A 137 28.64 -4.74 11.21
N GLU A 138 28.31 -3.88 12.12
CA GLU A 138 28.49 -4.14 13.53
C GLU A 138 27.11 -4.12 14.20
N VAL A 139 26.72 -5.34 14.56
CA VAL A 139 25.54 -5.62 15.38
C VAL A 139 25.78 -5.02 16.75
N GLN A 140 25.20 -3.87 17.00
CA GLN A 140 25.08 -3.36 18.36
C GLN A 140 23.61 -3.32 18.74
N SER A 141 23.22 -4.38 19.44
CA SER A 141 21.98 -4.44 20.20
C SER A 141 21.91 -3.24 21.12
N ARG A 142 21.02 -2.31 20.83
CA ARG A 142 20.51 -1.34 21.81
C ARG A 142 19.01 -1.57 21.92
N ASP A 143 18.68 -2.18 23.02
CA ASP A 143 17.39 -2.10 23.67
C ASP A 143 16.91 -0.65 23.72
N GLY A 144 15.77 -0.39 23.10
CA GLY A 144 15.21 0.95 23.00
C GLY A 144 13.84 0.88 22.35
N THR A 145 12.84 0.65 23.17
CA THR A 145 11.41 0.81 22.94
C THR A 145 11.10 1.87 21.88
N ALA A 146 10.74 1.43 20.66
CA ALA A 146 10.01 2.25 19.69
C ALA A 146 8.56 1.76 19.73
N GLU A 147 7.68 2.59 20.25
CA GLU A 147 6.24 2.40 20.21
C GLU A 147 5.77 2.44 18.76
N ASP A 148 5.51 1.26 18.20
CA ASP A 148 4.74 1.12 16.96
C ASP A 148 3.25 1.30 17.29
N SER A 149 2.72 2.48 17.01
CA SER A 149 1.37 2.92 17.37
C SER A 149 0.31 2.54 16.32
N SER A 150 0.32 1.29 15.82
CA SER A 150 -0.75 0.75 14.99
C SER A 150 -1.32 -0.59 15.44
N ALA A 151 -0.90 -1.10 16.58
CA ALA A 151 -1.54 -2.27 17.19
C ALA A 151 -2.75 -1.84 18.01
N VAL A 152 -3.95 -2.24 17.58
CA VAL A 152 -5.17 -2.09 18.38
C VAL A 152 -4.94 -2.85 19.69
N PRO A 153 -4.96 -2.19 20.86
CA PRO A 153 -4.57 -2.83 22.10
C PRO A 153 -5.53 -3.98 22.45
N LEU A 154 -4.98 -5.10 22.91
CA LEU A 154 -5.72 -6.34 23.23
C LEU A 154 -6.94 -6.14 24.15
N TRP A 155 -6.99 -5.07 24.94
CA TRP A 155 -8.15 -4.73 25.74
C TRP A 155 -9.38 -4.32 24.92
N ALA A 156 -9.18 -3.84 23.68
CA ALA A 156 -10.28 -3.48 22.78
C ALA A 156 -11.09 -4.70 22.32
N TYR A 157 -10.47 -5.87 22.24
CA TYR A 157 -11.16 -7.12 21.94
C TYR A 157 -11.95 -7.65 23.15
N GLY A 158 -11.50 -7.32 24.38
CA GLY A 158 -12.17 -7.71 25.61
C GLY A 158 -13.53 -7.02 25.80
N LEU A 159 -13.67 -5.78 25.40
CA LEU A 159 -14.92 -5.03 25.55
C LEU A 159 -16.02 -5.51 24.58
N GLY A 160 -15.65 -5.89 23.34
CA GLY A 160 -16.60 -6.45 22.37
C GLY A 160 -17.11 -7.84 22.77
N GLY A 161 -16.22 -8.72 23.23
CA GLY A 161 -16.57 -10.07 23.69
C GLY A 161 -17.45 -10.08 24.94
N GLY A 162 -17.13 -9.20 25.91
CA GLY A 162 -17.90 -9.08 27.16
C GLY A 162 -19.35 -8.65 26.94
N LEU A 163 -19.59 -7.74 26.00
CA LEU A 163 -20.95 -7.27 25.68
C LEU A 163 -21.82 -8.39 25.10
N ILE A 164 -21.25 -9.22 24.22
CA ILE A 164 -21.99 -10.33 23.58
C ILE A 164 -22.38 -11.39 24.62
N VAL A 165 -21.46 -11.73 25.52
CA VAL A 165 -21.73 -12.69 26.61
C VAL A 165 -22.81 -12.15 27.56
N LEU A 166 -22.76 -10.85 27.89
CA LEU A 166 -23.73 -10.21 28.75
C LEU A 166 -25.14 -10.22 28.15
N ILE A 167 -25.26 -9.91 26.86
CA ILE A 167 -26.52 -9.97 26.10
C ILE A 167 -27.06 -11.42 26.10
N ALA A 168 -26.22 -12.43 25.86
CA ALA A 168 -26.61 -13.81 25.84
C ALA A 168 -27.14 -14.27 27.22
N VAL A 169 -26.45 -13.87 28.30
CA VAL A 169 -26.89 -14.18 29.68
C VAL A 169 -28.23 -13.52 30.03
N VAL A 170 -28.40 -12.23 29.64
CA VAL A 170 -29.67 -11.51 29.88
C VAL A 170 -30.83 -12.17 29.13
N VAL A 171 -30.64 -12.59 27.88
CA VAL A 171 -31.65 -13.32 27.10
C VAL A 171 -32.04 -14.65 27.76
N VAL A 172 -31.03 -15.40 28.26
CA VAL A 172 -31.28 -16.67 28.96
C VAL A 172 -32.06 -16.45 30.24
N VAL A 173 -31.72 -15.43 31.04
CA VAL A 173 -32.38 -15.10 32.30
C VAL A 173 -33.84 -14.67 32.05
N ILE A 174 -34.09 -13.81 31.06
CA ILE A 174 -35.44 -13.37 30.70
C ILE A 174 -36.30 -14.57 30.25
N ASN A 175 -35.74 -15.45 29.40
CA ASN A 175 -36.43 -16.65 28.94
C ASN A 175 -36.74 -17.66 30.11
N ARG A 176 -35.86 -17.77 31.08
CA ARG A 176 -36.13 -18.59 32.27
C ARG A 176 -37.25 -18.01 33.12
N LYS A 177 -37.23 -16.69 33.39
CA LYS A 177 -38.26 -16.01 34.15
C LYS A 177 -39.63 -16.00 33.49
N ALA A 178 -39.70 -16.02 32.15
CA ALA A 178 -40.94 -16.11 31.39
C ALA A 178 -41.57 -17.53 31.38
N ARG A 179 -40.86 -18.54 31.91
CA ARG A 179 -41.27 -19.96 31.97
C ARG A 179 -41.63 -20.43 33.39
N SER A 180 -41.40 -19.61 34.41
CA SER A 180 -41.79 -19.80 35.79
C SER A 180 -43.07 -19.02 36.08
#